data_d36ac37f6621f06ebf9f206a3148d339
#
_entry.id   d36ac37f6621f06ebf9f206a3148d339
#
_cell.length_a   1.000
_cell.length_b   1.000
_cell.length_c   1.000
_cell.angle_alpha   90.00
_cell.angle_beta   90.00
_cell.angle_gamma   90.00
#
_symmetry.space_group_name_H-M   'P 1'
#
loop_
_entity.id
_entity.type
_entity.pdbx_description
1 polymer ?
#
loop_
_entity_poly.entity_id
_entity_poly.type
_entity_poly.pdbx_seq_one_letter_code
_entity_poly.pdbx_strand_id
1 'polypeptide(L)'
;KIMKPLYYMLIAVAAIFTSCIDSKRERDKTDDAGVVSYEPGTRQLDVDFDIYNIATAEEFNEAIDRYWDGFDFECGERVAEYDTVQVMQVFADYVSYINVGAERMRRDSLLRGLMRRAEVSRPVLDFFAYVTEGVLHDPNSPLRNDELYIPILEVLVESPLYDEYDRIVPAYYLELARKNRIGEVATDIVYTLASGKSGRLHDIDSDYVIVMFTNPGCPMCREIM
;
A
#
# COMPACT_ATOMS: atom_id res chain seq x y z
N LYS A 1 2.69 -2.78 29.16
CA LYS A 1 1.35 -3.45 29.15
C LYS A 1 0.61 -3.33 27.81
N ILE A 2 1.16 -2.59 26.86
CA ILE A 2 0.60 -2.31 25.53
C ILE A 2 1.01 -3.37 24.49
N MET A 3 2.07 -4.15 24.75
CA MET A 3 2.66 -5.08 23.77
C MET A 3 1.88 -6.38 23.47
N LYS A 4 0.95 -6.81 24.32
CA LYS A 4 0.20 -8.07 24.07
C LYS A 4 -0.75 -8.03 22.86
N PRO A 5 -1.50 -6.96 22.57
CA PRO A 5 -2.36 -6.91 21.39
C PRO A 5 -1.55 -6.84 20.08
N LEU A 6 -0.37 -6.23 20.10
CA LEU A 6 0.53 -6.15 18.95
C LEU A 6 1.02 -7.53 18.49
N TYR A 7 1.37 -8.39 19.45
CA TYR A 7 1.83 -9.76 19.18
C TYR A 7 0.80 -10.59 18.40
N TYR A 8 -0.48 -10.54 18.81
CA TYR A 8 -1.53 -11.30 18.12
C TYR A 8 -1.87 -10.74 16.75
N MET A 9 -1.73 -9.44 16.54
CA MET A 9 -1.95 -8.80 15.24
C MET A 9 -0.84 -9.15 14.24
N LEU A 10 0.43 -9.20 14.67
CA LEU A 10 1.56 -9.59 13.83
C LEU A 10 1.51 -11.08 13.44
N ILE A 11 1.12 -11.97 14.35
CA ILE A 11 0.93 -13.40 14.02
C ILE A 11 -0.21 -13.60 13.01
N ALA A 12 -1.29 -12.82 13.12
CA ALA A 12 -2.40 -12.90 12.18
C ALA A 12 -2.00 -12.45 10.77
N VAL A 13 -1.18 -11.40 10.65
CA VAL A 13 -0.67 -10.91 9.35
C VAL A 13 0.27 -11.93 8.71
N ALA A 14 1.20 -12.52 9.45
CA ALA A 14 2.10 -13.56 8.94
C ALA A 14 1.35 -14.81 8.45
N ALA A 15 0.29 -15.23 9.15
CA ALA A 15 -0.50 -16.39 8.78
C ALA A 15 -1.36 -16.17 7.51
N ILE A 16 -1.76 -14.94 7.23
CA ILE A 16 -2.58 -14.62 6.05
C ILE A 16 -1.72 -14.64 4.78
N PHE A 17 -0.47 -14.16 4.83
CA PHE A 17 0.42 -14.17 3.66
C PHE A 17 0.84 -15.59 3.24
N THR A 18 1.04 -16.52 4.16
CA THR A 18 1.39 -17.91 3.83
C THR A 18 0.25 -18.67 3.15
N SER A 19 -1.01 -18.29 3.35
CA SER A 19 -2.15 -18.97 2.69
C SER A 19 -2.47 -18.44 1.29
N CYS A 20 -2.01 -17.24 0.92
CA CYS A 20 -2.26 -16.66 -0.42
C CYS A 20 -1.22 -17.08 -1.48
N ILE A 21 -0.05 -17.59 -1.07
CA ILE A 21 1.05 -17.94 -1.99
C ILE A 21 0.82 -19.29 -2.70
N ASP A 22 -0.07 -20.15 -2.20
CA ASP A 22 -0.23 -21.53 -2.70
C ASP A 22 -1.31 -21.72 -3.77
N SER A 23 -1.95 -20.67 -4.29
CA SER A 23 -2.81 -20.77 -5.45
C SER A 23 -2.03 -20.55 -6.74
N LYS A 24 -1.33 -21.59 -7.24
CA LYS A 24 -0.93 -21.71 -8.64
C LYS A 24 -2.17 -21.64 -9.53
N ARG A 25 -2.57 -20.43 -9.87
CA ARG A 25 -3.49 -20.21 -10.99
C ARG A 25 -2.61 -20.08 -12.23
N GLU A 26 -2.55 -21.12 -13.05
CA GLU A 26 -2.11 -21.01 -14.44
C GLU A 26 -2.91 -19.87 -15.08
N ARG A 27 -2.27 -18.73 -15.28
CA ARG A 27 -2.83 -17.65 -16.08
C ARG A 27 -2.47 -17.96 -17.55
N ASP A 28 -3.52 -18.23 -18.30
CA ASP A 28 -3.50 -18.28 -19.75
C ASP A 28 -2.84 -17.00 -20.30
N LYS A 29 -1.87 -17.18 -21.21
CA LYS A 29 -1.16 -16.07 -21.85
C LYS A 29 -2.11 -15.41 -22.84
N THR A 30 -2.82 -14.39 -22.43
CA THR A 30 -3.42 -13.42 -23.33
C THR A 30 -2.66 -12.11 -23.17
N ASP A 31 -2.12 -11.64 -24.28
CA ASP A 31 -1.40 -10.39 -24.45
C ASP A 31 -2.20 -9.23 -23.84
N ASP A 32 -1.78 -8.72 -22.67
CA ASP A 32 -2.31 -7.49 -22.12
C ASP A 32 -1.16 -6.51 -21.87
N ALA A 33 -1.29 -5.36 -22.51
CA ALA A 33 -0.27 -4.34 -22.57
C ALA A 33 -0.01 -3.73 -21.18
N GLY A 34 1.21 -3.79 -20.69
CA GLY A 34 1.74 -2.86 -19.70
C GLY A 34 1.83 -3.31 -18.25
N VAL A 35 1.60 -4.59 -17.92
CA VAL A 35 1.89 -5.08 -16.56
C VAL A 35 3.36 -5.46 -16.47
N VAL A 36 4.16 -4.64 -15.81
CA VAL A 36 5.52 -5.01 -15.42
C VAL A 36 5.43 -6.11 -14.38
N SER A 37 5.63 -7.37 -14.78
CA SER A 37 5.77 -8.47 -13.83
C SER A 37 7.25 -8.67 -13.56
N TYR A 38 7.70 -8.43 -12.35
CA TYR A 38 9.03 -8.82 -11.92
C TYR A 38 9.06 -10.34 -11.72
N GLU A 39 9.91 -11.04 -12.47
CA GLU A 39 10.21 -12.44 -12.16
C GLU A 39 10.96 -12.49 -10.81
N PRO A 40 10.68 -13.49 -9.96
CA PRO A 40 11.35 -13.56 -8.66
C PRO A 40 12.85 -13.74 -8.84
N GLY A 41 13.65 -12.79 -8.38
CA GLY A 41 15.07 -12.95 -8.19
C GLY A 41 15.37 -13.95 -7.06
N THR A 42 16.63 -14.21 -6.82
CA THR A 42 17.07 -15.13 -5.75
C THR A 42 17.79 -14.44 -4.62
N ARG A 43 18.13 -13.15 -4.78
CA ARG A 43 18.80 -12.35 -3.76
C ARG A 43 17.83 -11.99 -2.64
N GLN A 44 18.13 -12.43 -1.44
CA GLN A 44 17.37 -12.07 -0.26
C GLN A 44 17.83 -10.72 0.30
N LEU A 45 16.89 -9.94 0.82
CA LEU A 45 17.16 -8.75 1.61
C LEU A 45 17.25 -9.17 3.08
N ASP A 46 18.40 -8.94 3.70
CA ASP A 46 18.57 -9.11 5.14
C ASP A 46 18.25 -7.79 5.86
N VAL A 47 17.35 -7.86 6.84
CA VAL A 47 16.91 -6.70 7.62
C VAL A 47 17.28 -6.89 9.07
N ASP A 48 18.15 -6.02 9.57
CA ASP A 48 18.53 -5.97 10.97
C ASP A 48 17.51 -5.19 11.80
N PHE A 49 16.35 -5.81 12.04
CA PHE A 49 15.27 -5.24 12.83
C PHE A 49 14.62 -6.30 13.72
N ASP A 50 14.86 -6.22 15.02
CA ASP A 50 14.28 -7.13 16.00
C ASP A 50 13.36 -6.38 16.98
N ILE A 51 12.05 -6.41 16.67
CA ILE A 51 11.01 -5.75 17.47
C ILE A 51 10.95 -6.25 18.92
N TYR A 52 11.40 -7.49 19.18
CA TYR A 52 11.37 -8.07 20.53
C TYR A 52 12.46 -7.49 21.45
N ASN A 53 13.51 -6.94 20.88
CA ASN A 53 14.60 -6.31 21.62
C ASN A 53 14.45 -4.79 21.75
N ILE A 54 13.35 -4.21 21.21
CA ILE A 54 13.05 -2.77 21.29
C ILE A 54 12.19 -2.52 22.52
N ALA A 55 12.69 -1.75 23.49
CA ALA A 55 12.02 -1.46 24.74
C ALA A 55 11.48 -0.02 24.83
N THR A 56 12.05 0.92 24.09
CA THR A 56 11.71 2.35 24.12
C THR A 56 11.31 2.89 22.75
N ALA A 57 10.64 4.05 22.73
CA ALA A 57 10.30 4.74 21.49
C ALA A 57 11.56 5.26 20.76
N GLU A 58 12.58 5.65 21.50
CA GLU A 58 13.86 6.08 20.96
C GLU A 58 14.55 4.94 20.22
N GLU A 59 14.65 3.76 20.85
CA GLU A 59 15.20 2.56 20.20
C GLU A 59 14.41 2.16 18.96
N PHE A 60 13.08 2.26 19.02
CA PHE A 60 12.23 2.02 17.84
C PHE A 60 12.56 2.99 16.72
N ASN A 61 12.65 4.28 17.01
CA ASN A 61 12.93 5.29 15.99
C ASN A 61 14.32 5.08 15.36
N GLU A 62 15.33 4.75 16.14
CA GLU A 62 16.68 4.46 15.65
C GLU A 62 16.72 3.20 14.76
N ALA A 63 16.02 2.14 15.17
CA ALA A 63 15.97 0.90 14.43
C ALA A 63 15.19 1.05 13.11
N ILE A 64 14.02 1.71 13.14
CA ILE A 64 13.18 1.88 11.96
C ILE A 64 13.81 2.80 10.91
N ASP A 65 14.64 3.78 11.32
CA ASP A 65 15.37 4.64 10.40
C ASP A 65 16.42 3.87 9.58
N ARG A 66 16.94 2.78 10.13
CA ARG A 66 17.94 1.92 9.49
C ARG A 66 17.34 0.68 8.83
N TYR A 67 16.03 0.51 8.90
CA TYR A 67 15.34 -0.70 8.43
C TYR A 67 15.74 -1.13 7.01
N TRP A 68 15.94 -0.18 6.13
CA TRP A 68 16.28 -0.40 4.73
C TRP A 68 17.79 -0.31 4.41
N ASP A 69 18.68 -0.29 5.42
CA ASP A 69 20.12 -0.13 5.18
C ASP A 69 20.77 -1.38 4.57
N GLY A 70 20.14 -2.55 4.69
CA GLY A 70 20.56 -3.77 4.00
C GLY A 70 20.23 -3.78 2.50
N PHE A 71 19.38 -2.86 2.00
CA PHE A 71 19.04 -2.79 0.58
C PHE A 71 20.06 -1.92 -0.18
N ASP A 72 20.59 -2.46 -1.29
CA ASP A 72 21.51 -1.74 -2.17
C ASP A 72 20.73 -0.85 -3.15
N PHE A 73 20.47 0.41 -2.77
CA PHE A 73 19.76 1.36 -3.63
C PHE A 73 20.55 1.75 -4.89
N GLU A 74 21.87 1.53 -4.90
CA GLU A 74 22.73 1.84 -6.05
C GLU A 74 22.84 0.66 -7.05
N CYS A 75 22.10 -0.42 -6.82
CA CYS A 75 22.18 -1.63 -7.66
C CYS A 75 21.72 -1.43 -9.12
N GLY A 76 20.93 -0.38 -9.42
CA GLY A 76 20.42 -0.12 -10.77
C GLY A 76 19.62 -1.32 -11.32
N GLU A 77 19.96 -1.78 -12.54
CA GLU A 77 19.29 -2.92 -13.17
C GLU A 77 19.39 -4.23 -12.37
N ARG A 78 20.39 -4.36 -11.49
CA ARG A 78 20.53 -5.53 -10.61
C ARG A 78 19.44 -5.64 -9.54
N VAL A 79 18.56 -4.63 -9.44
CA VAL A 79 17.37 -4.70 -8.58
C VAL A 79 16.51 -5.93 -8.93
N ALA A 80 16.51 -6.38 -10.17
CA ALA A 80 15.82 -7.60 -10.62
C ALA A 80 16.39 -8.89 -10.01
N GLU A 81 17.59 -8.85 -9.42
CA GLU A 81 18.16 -10.00 -8.70
C GLU A 81 17.47 -10.25 -7.35
N TYR A 82 16.82 -9.24 -6.75
CA TYR A 82 16.11 -9.40 -5.49
C TYR A 82 14.87 -10.27 -5.65
N ASP A 83 14.60 -11.10 -4.64
CA ASP A 83 13.34 -11.83 -4.52
C ASP A 83 12.21 -10.85 -4.21
N THR A 84 11.43 -10.53 -5.24
CA THR A 84 10.35 -9.53 -5.15
C THR A 84 9.31 -9.90 -4.09
N VAL A 85 9.01 -11.20 -3.94
CA VAL A 85 8.03 -11.67 -2.94
C VAL A 85 8.55 -11.43 -1.53
N GLN A 86 9.84 -11.73 -1.32
CA GLN A 86 10.49 -11.51 -0.03
C GLN A 86 10.59 -10.00 0.28
N VAL A 87 10.92 -9.14 -0.70
CA VAL A 87 10.95 -7.69 -0.50
C VAL A 87 9.55 -7.13 -0.23
N MET A 88 8.51 -7.66 -0.88
CA MET A 88 7.12 -7.31 -0.55
C MET A 88 6.77 -7.67 0.90
N GLN A 89 7.21 -8.84 1.39
CA GLN A 89 7.00 -9.20 2.79
C GLN A 89 7.76 -8.28 3.73
N VAL A 90 9.01 -7.95 3.43
CA VAL A 90 9.81 -6.98 4.21
C VAL A 90 9.13 -5.61 4.25
N PHE A 91 8.57 -5.15 3.13
CA PHE A 91 7.82 -3.91 3.10
C PHE A 91 6.50 -3.99 3.88
N ALA A 92 5.80 -5.11 3.83
CA ALA A 92 4.59 -5.35 4.61
C ALA A 92 4.87 -5.30 6.12
N ASP A 93 5.97 -5.90 6.56
CA ASP A 93 6.42 -5.85 7.96
C ASP A 93 6.79 -4.42 8.36
N TYR A 94 7.55 -3.71 7.52
CA TYR A 94 7.88 -2.30 7.73
C TYR A 94 6.65 -1.42 7.93
N VAL A 95 5.68 -1.54 7.02
CA VAL A 95 4.40 -0.80 7.10
C VAL A 95 3.66 -1.14 8.39
N SER A 96 3.63 -2.40 8.79
CA SER A 96 2.98 -2.86 10.01
C SER A 96 3.64 -2.23 11.25
N TYR A 97 4.98 -2.20 11.30
CA TYR A 97 5.72 -1.57 12.40
C TYR A 97 5.50 -0.07 12.48
N ILE A 98 5.63 0.65 11.39
CA ILE A 98 5.45 2.11 11.39
C ILE A 98 4.00 2.52 11.66
N ASN A 99 3.02 1.70 11.24
CA ASN A 99 1.60 1.99 11.47
C ASN A 99 1.22 1.93 12.95
N VAL A 100 1.93 1.15 13.74
CA VAL A 100 1.68 1.00 15.18
C VAL A 100 2.64 1.84 16.01
N GLY A 101 3.91 1.90 15.62
CA GLY A 101 4.99 2.51 16.42
C GLY A 101 5.25 3.98 16.13
N ALA A 102 4.72 4.54 15.03
CA ALA A 102 4.99 5.92 14.65
C ALA A 102 3.73 6.77 14.51
N GLU A 103 3.84 8.05 14.86
CA GLU A 103 2.80 9.05 14.58
C GLU A 103 2.67 9.30 13.06
N ARG A 104 1.51 9.84 12.63
CA ARG A 104 1.19 10.05 11.22
C ARG A 104 2.29 10.80 10.46
N MET A 105 2.71 11.97 10.94
CA MET A 105 3.76 12.77 10.27
C MET A 105 5.07 12.01 10.12
N ARG A 106 5.41 11.19 11.10
CA ARG A 106 6.61 10.35 11.08
C ARG A 106 6.47 9.23 10.04
N ARG A 107 5.32 8.56 9.97
CA ARG A 107 5.03 7.53 8.94
C ARG A 107 5.17 8.08 7.54
N ASP A 108 4.55 9.24 7.27
CA ASP A 108 4.60 9.90 5.98
C ASP A 108 6.06 10.25 5.60
N SER A 109 6.85 10.73 6.57
CA SER A 109 8.28 11.03 6.38
C SER A 109 9.10 9.78 6.07
N LEU A 110 8.85 8.67 6.76
CA LEU A 110 9.55 7.40 6.55
C LEU A 110 9.24 6.81 5.17
N LEU A 111 7.98 6.82 4.75
CA LEU A 111 7.57 6.32 3.42
C LEU A 111 8.12 7.20 2.29
N ARG A 112 8.08 8.52 2.43
CA ARG A 112 8.73 9.43 1.48
C ARG A 112 10.24 9.20 1.43
N GLY A 113 10.87 9.04 2.59
CA GLY A 113 12.31 8.78 2.70
C GLY A 113 12.73 7.52 1.96
N LEU A 114 11.96 6.42 2.08
CA LEU A 114 12.19 5.20 1.32
C LEU A 114 12.14 5.45 -0.19
N MET A 115 11.08 6.10 -0.68
CA MET A 115 10.92 6.36 -2.11
C MET A 115 11.97 7.33 -2.64
N ARG A 116 12.38 8.34 -1.85
CA ARG A 116 13.48 9.24 -2.23
C ARG A 116 14.84 8.52 -2.31
N ARG A 117 15.08 7.53 -1.46
CA ARG A 117 16.25 6.64 -1.60
C ARG A 117 16.18 5.83 -2.90
N ALA A 118 15.00 5.41 -3.31
CA ALA A 118 14.80 4.67 -4.56
C ALA A 118 15.02 5.53 -5.82
N GLU A 119 14.93 6.85 -5.74
CA GLU A 119 15.15 7.78 -6.85
C GLU A 119 16.62 7.86 -7.34
N VAL A 120 17.51 7.05 -6.80
CA VAL A 120 18.90 6.95 -7.31
C VAL A 120 18.92 6.46 -8.76
N SER A 121 17.99 5.57 -9.14
CA SER A 121 17.87 5.10 -10.52
C SER A 121 16.43 4.70 -10.85
N ARG A 122 16.09 4.80 -12.13
CA ARG A 122 14.76 4.44 -12.64
C ARG A 122 14.37 2.98 -12.32
N PRO A 123 15.23 1.96 -12.54
CA PRO A 123 14.88 0.58 -12.22
C PRO A 123 14.57 0.35 -10.75
N VAL A 124 15.29 0.99 -9.84
CA VAL A 124 15.05 0.87 -8.39
C VAL A 124 13.75 1.57 -7.99
N LEU A 125 13.47 2.74 -8.57
CA LEU A 125 12.21 3.45 -8.32
C LEU A 125 11.00 2.64 -8.80
N ASP A 126 11.06 2.08 -10.01
CA ASP A 126 9.99 1.25 -10.57
C ASP A 126 9.77 -0.03 -9.75
N PHE A 127 10.85 -0.63 -9.26
CA PHE A 127 10.77 -1.79 -8.37
C PHE A 127 10.03 -1.46 -7.06
N PHE A 128 10.39 -0.36 -6.40
CA PHE A 128 9.68 0.05 -5.17
C PHE A 128 8.26 0.54 -5.45
N ALA A 129 8.00 1.16 -6.60
CA ALA A 129 6.63 1.50 -7.00
C ALA A 129 5.77 0.22 -7.10
N TYR A 130 6.28 -0.83 -7.76
CA TYR A 130 5.61 -2.13 -7.86
C TYR A 130 5.40 -2.80 -6.48
N VAL A 131 6.43 -2.85 -5.63
CA VAL A 131 6.36 -3.44 -4.28
C VAL A 131 5.32 -2.72 -3.42
N THR A 132 5.34 -1.40 -3.42
CA THR A 132 4.45 -0.58 -2.58
C THR A 132 3.01 -0.60 -3.08
N GLU A 133 2.78 -0.64 -4.40
CA GLU A 133 1.46 -0.82 -5.00
C GLU A 133 0.87 -2.17 -4.60
N GLY A 134 1.63 -3.26 -4.72
CA GLY A 134 1.18 -4.61 -4.36
C GLY A 134 0.77 -4.74 -2.90
N VAL A 135 1.40 -4.00 -1.99
CA VAL A 135 1.09 -4.07 -0.56
C VAL A 135 0.00 -3.07 -0.15
N LEU A 136 0.04 -1.83 -0.64
CA LEU A 136 -0.82 -0.75 -0.14
C LEU A 136 -2.02 -0.44 -1.03
N HIS A 137 -2.02 -0.88 -2.30
CA HIS A 137 -3.07 -0.53 -3.26
C HIS A 137 -3.81 -1.73 -3.85
N ASP A 138 -3.19 -2.90 -4.00
CA ASP A 138 -3.86 -4.10 -4.51
C ASP A 138 -5.15 -4.37 -3.71
N PRO A 139 -6.33 -4.53 -4.40
CA PRO A 139 -7.60 -4.82 -3.72
C PRO A 139 -7.59 -6.07 -2.86
N ASN A 140 -6.72 -7.03 -3.15
CA ASN A 140 -6.58 -8.29 -2.41
C ASN A 140 -5.56 -8.20 -1.27
N SER A 141 -4.83 -7.08 -1.15
CA SER A 141 -3.87 -6.90 -0.06
C SER A 141 -4.60 -6.65 1.27
N PRO A 142 -4.29 -7.42 2.32
CA PRO A 142 -4.84 -7.17 3.67
C PRO A 142 -4.30 -5.89 4.30
N LEU A 143 -3.23 -5.32 3.75
CA LEU A 143 -2.60 -4.06 4.20
C LEU A 143 -2.96 -2.87 3.32
N ARG A 144 -3.92 -3.02 2.40
CA ARG A 144 -4.38 -1.90 1.58
C ARG A 144 -4.73 -0.69 2.43
N ASN A 145 -4.07 0.43 2.16
CA ASN A 145 -4.23 1.65 2.94
C ASN A 145 -3.86 2.90 2.14
N ASP A 146 -4.87 3.63 1.69
CA ASP A 146 -4.70 4.82 0.87
C ASP A 146 -3.93 5.93 1.63
N GLU A 147 -4.11 6.08 2.94
CA GLU A 147 -3.40 7.07 3.75
C GLU A 147 -1.88 6.83 3.77
N LEU A 148 -1.45 5.57 3.82
CA LEU A 148 -0.02 5.21 3.75
C LEU A 148 0.51 5.23 2.31
N TYR A 149 -0.36 5.10 1.31
CA TYR A 149 0.03 5.13 -0.10
C TYR A 149 0.19 6.56 -0.64
N ILE A 150 -0.54 7.56 -0.11
CA ILE A 150 -0.43 8.97 -0.51
C ILE A 150 1.02 9.49 -0.53
N PRO A 151 1.84 9.38 0.54
CA PRO A 151 3.20 9.90 0.54
C PRO A 151 4.11 9.24 -0.50
N ILE A 152 3.86 7.99 -0.86
CA ILE A 152 4.56 7.25 -1.91
C ILE A 152 4.18 7.81 -3.29
N LEU A 153 2.87 7.93 -3.56
CA LEU A 153 2.37 8.47 -4.81
C LEU A 153 2.84 9.91 -5.08
N GLU A 154 2.92 10.72 -4.03
CA GLU A 154 3.44 12.09 -4.15
C GLU A 154 4.90 12.11 -4.62
N VAL A 155 5.74 11.21 -4.10
CA VAL A 155 7.12 11.09 -4.59
C VAL A 155 7.16 10.63 -6.04
N LEU A 156 6.35 9.64 -6.43
CA LEU A 156 6.31 9.16 -7.83
C LEU A 156 5.86 10.26 -8.80
N VAL A 157 4.84 11.05 -8.44
CA VAL A 157 4.35 12.17 -9.26
C VAL A 157 5.40 13.28 -9.39
N GLU A 158 6.16 13.55 -8.33
CA GLU A 158 7.18 14.59 -8.28
C GLU A 158 8.53 14.15 -8.87
N SER A 159 8.74 12.84 -9.05
CA SER A 159 10.04 12.28 -9.42
C SER A 159 10.58 12.86 -10.73
N PRO A 160 11.82 13.32 -10.77
CA PRO A 160 12.47 13.75 -12.00
C PRO A 160 12.80 12.59 -12.95
N LEU A 161 12.75 11.35 -12.47
CA LEU A 161 12.98 10.14 -13.27
C LEU A 161 11.76 9.73 -14.09
N TYR A 162 10.59 10.25 -13.76
CA TYR A 162 9.34 9.99 -14.46
C TYR A 162 9.02 11.08 -15.47
N ASP A 163 8.63 10.69 -16.68
CA ASP A 163 8.09 11.60 -17.67
C ASP A 163 6.59 11.85 -17.47
N GLU A 164 5.95 12.56 -18.40
CA GLU A 164 4.52 12.87 -18.31
C GLU A 164 3.62 11.62 -18.40
N TYR A 165 4.05 10.59 -19.14
CA TYR A 165 3.29 9.35 -19.30
C TYR A 165 3.41 8.46 -18.05
N ASP A 166 4.60 8.37 -17.48
CA ASP A 166 4.86 7.61 -16.24
C ASP A 166 4.01 8.14 -15.07
N ARG A 167 3.79 9.45 -15.03
CA ARG A 167 3.03 10.11 -13.96
C ARG A 167 1.53 9.95 -14.06
N ILE A 168 0.97 9.50 -15.19
CA ILE A 168 -0.49 9.39 -15.38
C ILE A 168 -1.11 8.49 -14.32
N VAL A 169 -0.59 7.29 -14.13
CA VAL A 169 -1.15 6.31 -13.19
C VAL A 169 -0.95 6.74 -11.73
N PRO A 170 0.26 7.12 -11.27
CA PRO A 170 0.44 7.61 -9.91
C PRO A 170 -0.41 8.86 -9.59
N ALA A 171 -0.55 9.79 -10.54
CA ALA A 171 -1.37 10.99 -10.35
C ALA A 171 -2.86 10.65 -10.22
N TYR A 172 -3.35 9.72 -11.02
CA TYR A 172 -4.73 9.23 -10.93
C TYR A 172 -5.00 8.55 -9.57
N TYR A 173 -4.10 7.68 -9.13
CA TYR A 173 -4.24 7.02 -7.83
C TYR A 173 -4.13 8.03 -6.67
N LEU A 174 -3.26 9.01 -6.78
CA LEU A 174 -3.14 10.08 -5.79
C LEU A 174 -4.43 10.91 -5.68
N GLU A 175 -5.04 11.25 -6.82
CA GLU A 175 -6.34 11.94 -6.83
C GLU A 175 -7.42 11.10 -6.15
N LEU A 176 -7.47 9.79 -6.42
CA LEU A 176 -8.43 8.88 -5.78
C LEU A 176 -8.19 8.74 -4.28
N ALA A 177 -6.93 8.51 -3.87
CA ALA A 177 -6.55 8.32 -2.47
C ALA A 177 -6.82 9.57 -1.61
N ARG A 178 -6.82 10.74 -2.22
CA ARG A 178 -7.15 12.01 -1.53
C ARG A 178 -8.65 12.26 -1.36
N LYS A 179 -9.51 11.45 -2.00
CA LYS A 179 -10.96 11.54 -1.85
C LYS A 179 -11.44 10.76 -0.63
N ASN A 180 -12.48 11.27 0.03
CA ASN A 180 -13.18 10.57 1.12
C ASN A 180 -12.26 10.15 2.30
N ARG A 181 -11.29 10.97 2.63
CA ARG A 181 -10.39 10.71 3.76
C ARG A 181 -11.12 10.84 5.09
N ILE A 182 -10.67 10.09 6.08
CA ILE A 182 -11.24 10.14 7.44
C ILE A 182 -11.10 11.54 8.03
N GLY A 183 -12.23 12.13 8.44
CA GLY A 183 -12.29 13.47 9.01
C GLY A 183 -12.41 14.61 8.01
N GLU A 184 -12.42 14.31 6.70
CA GLU A 184 -12.66 15.29 5.63
C GLU A 184 -14.08 15.18 5.07
N VAL A 185 -14.51 16.21 4.35
CA VAL A 185 -15.83 16.22 3.71
C VAL A 185 -15.84 15.19 2.58
N ALA A 186 -16.77 14.24 2.67
CA ALA A 186 -16.94 13.21 1.64
C ALA A 186 -17.33 13.81 0.29
N THR A 187 -16.93 13.13 -0.80
CA THR A 187 -17.36 13.50 -2.15
C THR A 187 -18.88 13.44 -2.25
N ASP A 188 -19.49 14.50 -2.76
CA ASP A 188 -20.92 14.55 -2.96
C ASP A 188 -21.35 13.66 -4.16
N ILE A 189 -22.34 12.83 -3.92
CA ILE A 189 -22.86 11.86 -4.90
C ILE A 189 -24.28 12.25 -5.28
N VAL A 190 -24.52 12.39 -6.59
CA VAL A 190 -25.87 12.51 -7.13
C VAL A 190 -26.46 11.10 -7.30
N TYR A 191 -27.62 10.86 -6.70
CA TYR A 191 -28.33 9.59 -6.83
C TYR A 191 -29.74 9.77 -7.42
N THR A 192 -30.29 8.71 -7.98
CA THR A 192 -31.67 8.69 -8.51
C THR A 192 -32.46 7.60 -7.80
N LEU A 193 -33.59 7.98 -7.24
CA LEU A 193 -34.53 7.06 -6.61
C LEU A 193 -35.29 6.23 -7.65
N ALA A 194 -35.86 5.11 -7.23
CA ALA A 194 -36.74 4.27 -8.09
C ALA A 194 -37.92 5.05 -8.67
N SER A 195 -38.35 6.14 -8.04
CA SER A 195 -39.37 7.05 -8.53
C SER A 195 -38.92 7.97 -9.68
N GLY A 196 -37.62 7.95 -10.03
CA GLY A 196 -37.00 8.88 -10.99
C GLY A 196 -36.59 10.23 -10.41
N LYS A 197 -36.85 10.49 -9.11
CA LYS A 197 -36.43 11.73 -8.45
C LYS A 197 -34.95 11.63 -8.09
N SER A 198 -34.18 12.67 -8.42
CA SER A 198 -32.76 12.78 -8.04
C SER A 198 -32.59 13.51 -6.71
N GLY A 199 -31.52 13.21 -6.01
CA GLY A 199 -31.05 13.87 -4.80
C GLY A 199 -29.52 13.89 -4.75
N ARG A 200 -28.99 14.58 -3.73
CA ARG A 200 -27.54 14.64 -3.47
C ARG A 200 -27.25 14.06 -2.09
N LEU A 201 -26.09 13.45 -1.92
CA LEU A 201 -25.67 12.85 -0.65
C LEU A 201 -25.63 13.90 0.47
N HIS A 202 -25.10 15.09 0.15
CA HIS A 202 -24.97 16.17 1.11
C HIS A 202 -26.30 16.86 1.50
N ASP A 203 -27.37 16.62 0.75
CA ASP A 203 -28.70 17.14 1.06
C ASP A 203 -29.49 16.24 2.03
N ILE A 204 -28.92 15.09 2.43
CA ILE A 204 -29.56 14.16 3.37
C ILE A 204 -29.40 14.71 4.79
N ASP A 205 -30.53 15.11 5.41
CA ASP A 205 -30.58 15.56 6.79
C ASP A 205 -30.61 14.35 7.74
N SER A 206 -29.44 13.91 8.18
CA SER A 206 -29.26 12.77 9.07
C SER A 206 -27.93 12.85 9.81
N ASP A 207 -27.91 12.38 11.06
CA ASP A 207 -26.66 12.31 11.85
C ASP A 207 -25.63 11.34 11.24
N TYR A 208 -26.10 10.30 10.54
CA TYR A 208 -25.27 9.29 9.89
C TYR A 208 -25.88 8.90 8.56
N VAL A 209 -25.02 8.77 7.53
CA VAL A 209 -25.38 8.23 6.21
C VAL A 209 -24.47 7.05 5.90
N ILE A 210 -25.08 5.90 5.64
CA ILE A 210 -24.35 4.69 5.21
C ILE A 210 -24.53 4.54 3.70
N VAL A 211 -23.43 4.60 2.96
CA VAL A 211 -23.40 4.35 1.52
C VAL A 211 -22.84 2.95 1.26
N MET A 212 -23.64 2.08 0.66
CA MET A 212 -23.23 0.74 0.31
C MET A 212 -23.05 0.63 -1.20
N PHE A 213 -21.84 0.32 -1.64
CA PHE A 213 -21.53 0.06 -3.05
C PHE A 213 -21.77 -1.43 -3.35
N THR A 214 -22.68 -1.71 -4.28
CA THR A 214 -23.02 -3.09 -4.66
C THR A 214 -22.81 -3.30 -6.16
N ASN A 215 -22.42 -4.51 -6.53
CA ASN A 215 -22.34 -4.90 -7.94
C ASN A 215 -23.62 -5.66 -8.33
N PRO A 216 -24.40 -5.19 -9.32
CA PRO A 216 -25.53 -5.94 -9.83
C PRO A 216 -25.07 -7.32 -10.33
N GLY A 217 -25.64 -8.38 -9.76
CA GLY A 217 -25.26 -9.77 -10.10
C GLY A 217 -24.25 -10.42 -9.13
N CYS A 218 -23.73 -9.70 -8.15
CA CYS A 218 -22.91 -10.28 -7.09
C CYS A 218 -23.77 -11.06 -6.08
N PRO A 219 -23.64 -12.39 -5.95
CA PRO A 219 -24.44 -13.18 -5.01
C PRO A 219 -24.22 -12.76 -3.55
N MET A 220 -22.97 -12.49 -3.16
CA MET A 220 -22.61 -12.05 -1.81
C MET A 220 -23.26 -10.70 -1.45
N CYS A 221 -23.33 -9.76 -2.40
CA CYS A 221 -23.97 -8.47 -2.15
C CYS A 221 -25.48 -8.60 -1.87
N ARG A 222 -26.14 -9.63 -2.44
CA ARG A 222 -27.57 -9.90 -2.21
C ARG A 222 -27.86 -10.51 -0.85
N GLU A 223 -26.90 -11.19 -0.24
CA GLU A 223 -27.07 -11.78 1.09
C GLU A 223 -26.94 -10.74 2.21
N ILE A 224 -26.30 -9.60 1.92
CA ILE A 224 -26.07 -8.52 2.90
C ILE A 224 -27.21 -7.49 2.89
N MET A 225 -27.95 -7.39 1.77
CA MET A 225 -29.09 -6.48 1.60
C MET A 225 -30.40 -7.09 2.11
#